data_45de7a87141925f5e64ee492f8317cc0
#
_entry.id   45de7a87141925f5e64ee492f8317cc0
#
_cell.length_a   1.000
_cell.length_b   1.000
_cell.length_c   1.000
_cell.angle_alpha   90.00
_cell.angle_beta   90.00
_cell.angle_gamma   90.00
#
_symmetry.space_group_name_H-M   'P 1'
#
loop_
_entity.id
_entity.type
_entity.pdbx_description
1 polymer ?
#
loop_
_entity_poly.entity_id
_entity_poly.type
_entity_poly.pdbx_seq_one_letter_code
_entity_poly.pdbx_strand_id
1 'polypeptide(L)'
;MRFPVAAIALVGLAFSVAFAKQPAGPVVYDPDPTRPGAGKLVGETWSKESPAASLWLTRIDEETRTGFVRRRAGLELDPFMTTPGRKTGGFLAFHVLVENRSETRLVFQPQACRLQTSWKDFQAPLDLPTIVAAFAMADRPEPVGIERIREAIIDGEVVLRPGERRDGLFIFHAFDPAVKTFQIDVAATLTRGEGFAFSAFYKKRKKK
;
A
#
# COMPACT_ATOMS: atom_id res chain seq x y z
N MET A 1 -13.99 -73.86 -34.99
CA MET A 1 -13.82 -72.39 -34.98
C MET A 1 -14.04 -71.91 -33.56
N ARG A 2 -12.99 -71.44 -32.88
CA ARG A 2 -13.04 -70.93 -31.53
C ARG A 2 -12.80 -69.45 -31.61
N PHE A 3 -13.76 -68.61 -31.14
CA PHE A 3 -13.60 -67.18 -31.00
C PHE A 3 -12.96 -66.84 -29.65
N PRO A 4 -11.98 -65.92 -29.61
CA PRO A 4 -11.44 -65.50 -28.34
C PRO A 4 -12.33 -64.41 -27.71
N VAL A 5 -12.58 -64.56 -26.41
CA VAL A 5 -13.27 -63.57 -25.58
C VAL A 5 -12.29 -62.44 -25.26
N ALA A 6 -12.58 -61.24 -25.72
CA ALA A 6 -11.80 -60.06 -25.37
C ALA A 6 -12.19 -59.56 -23.98
N ALA A 7 -11.25 -59.56 -23.06
CA ALA A 7 -11.40 -58.97 -21.74
C ALA A 7 -11.32 -57.44 -21.84
N ILE A 8 -12.40 -56.76 -21.52
CA ILE A 8 -12.42 -55.30 -21.40
C ILE A 8 -11.91 -54.95 -20.00
N ALA A 9 -10.68 -54.39 -19.95
CA ALA A 9 -10.15 -53.81 -18.73
C ALA A 9 -10.78 -52.44 -18.48
N LEU A 10 -11.61 -52.33 -17.45
CA LEU A 10 -12.14 -51.05 -16.95
C LEU A 10 -10.97 -50.31 -16.22
N VAL A 11 -10.42 -49.29 -16.86
CA VAL A 11 -9.51 -48.38 -16.22
C VAL A 11 -10.32 -47.38 -15.41
N GLY A 12 -10.38 -47.58 -14.09
CA GLY A 12 -10.95 -46.63 -13.15
C GLY A 12 -10.11 -45.37 -13.06
N LEU A 13 -10.58 -44.30 -13.72
CA LEU A 13 -10.03 -42.97 -13.54
C LEU A 13 -10.45 -42.44 -12.16
N ALA A 14 -9.55 -42.54 -11.18
CA ALA A 14 -9.69 -41.86 -9.89
C ALA A 14 -9.54 -40.35 -10.11
N PHE A 15 -10.63 -39.62 -10.19
CA PHE A 15 -10.62 -38.19 -10.11
C PHE A 15 -10.22 -37.76 -8.69
N SER A 16 -8.94 -37.46 -8.48
CA SER A 16 -8.49 -36.73 -7.29
C SER A 16 -9.06 -35.32 -7.37
N VAL A 17 -10.18 -35.10 -6.67
CA VAL A 17 -10.70 -33.74 -6.42
C VAL A 17 -9.67 -33.05 -5.52
N ALA A 18 -8.74 -32.32 -6.12
CA ALA A 18 -7.88 -31.40 -5.38
C ALA A 18 -8.81 -30.34 -4.76
N PHE A 19 -9.03 -30.44 -3.46
CA PHE A 19 -9.68 -29.38 -2.70
C PHE A 19 -8.90 -28.10 -2.92
N ALA A 20 -9.40 -27.22 -3.77
CA ALA A 20 -8.84 -25.90 -3.96
C ALA A 20 -8.86 -25.21 -2.58
N LYS A 21 -7.65 -25.00 -2.03
CA LYS A 21 -7.47 -24.30 -0.76
C LYS A 21 -8.23 -22.99 -0.86
N GLN A 22 -9.25 -22.78 -0.03
CA GLN A 22 -10.02 -21.54 -0.01
C GLN A 22 -9.07 -20.36 -0.01
N PRO A 23 -9.32 -19.34 -0.83
CA PRO A 23 -8.45 -18.16 -0.87
C PRO A 23 -8.34 -17.59 0.55
N ALA A 24 -7.14 -17.50 1.05
CA ALA A 24 -6.88 -16.90 2.34
C ALA A 24 -7.46 -15.48 2.29
N GLY A 25 -8.35 -15.14 3.23
CA GLY A 25 -8.91 -13.79 3.33
C GLY A 25 -7.82 -12.73 3.40
N PRO A 26 -8.17 -11.44 3.25
CA PRO A 26 -7.20 -10.36 3.18
C PRO A 26 -6.25 -10.41 4.37
N VAL A 27 -4.95 -10.24 4.08
CA VAL A 27 -3.92 -10.20 5.13
C VAL A 27 -4.00 -8.85 5.83
N VAL A 28 -4.19 -8.87 7.14
CA VAL A 28 -4.25 -7.67 7.97
C VAL A 28 -2.93 -7.50 8.72
N TYR A 29 -2.44 -6.28 8.74
CA TYR A 29 -1.25 -5.90 9.52
C TYR A 29 -1.64 -4.86 10.55
N ASP A 30 -1.22 -5.07 11.78
CA ASP A 30 -1.43 -4.15 12.89
C ASP A 30 -0.17 -3.32 13.14
N PRO A 31 -0.29 -2.07 13.61
CA PRO A 31 0.85 -1.29 14.08
C PRO A 31 1.62 -2.04 15.18
N ASP A 32 2.95 -1.93 15.15
CA ASP A 32 3.84 -2.54 16.15
C ASP A 32 4.69 -1.49 16.87
N PRO A 33 4.22 -0.90 17.98
CA PRO A 33 4.92 0.14 18.70
C PRO A 33 6.10 -0.35 19.54
N THR A 34 6.36 -1.67 19.57
CA THR A 34 7.42 -2.25 20.39
C THR A 34 8.82 -2.08 19.81
N ARG A 35 8.93 -1.62 18.56
CA ARG A 35 10.22 -1.44 17.87
C ARG A 35 10.88 -0.11 18.23
N PRO A 36 12.20 -0.09 18.50
CA PRO A 36 12.96 1.14 18.76
C PRO A 36 12.92 2.09 17.55
N GLY A 37 12.89 3.39 17.81
CA GLY A 37 12.87 4.42 16.77
C GLY A 37 11.53 4.63 16.09
N ALA A 38 10.49 3.94 16.54
CA ALA A 38 9.14 4.18 16.07
C ALA A 38 8.66 5.59 16.42
N GLY A 39 7.79 6.15 15.59
CA GLY A 39 7.02 7.33 15.94
C GLY A 39 6.08 7.06 17.13
N LYS A 40 5.36 8.07 17.57
CA LYS A 40 4.28 7.91 18.55
C LYS A 40 3.06 7.28 17.86
N LEU A 41 2.51 6.22 18.44
CA LEU A 41 1.28 5.59 17.95
C LEU A 41 0.09 6.06 18.80
N VAL A 42 -0.95 6.58 18.14
CA VAL A 42 -2.23 6.92 18.75
C VAL A 42 -3.34 6.28 17.92
N GLY A 43 -4.02 5.27 18.49
CA GLY A 43 -4.92 4.42 17.72
C GLY A 43 -4.18 3.67 16.62
N GLU A 44 -4.54 3.92 15.36
CA GLU A 44 -3.88 3.34 14.17
C GLU A 44 -2.94 4.32 13.45
N THR A 45 -2.75 5.52 14.03
CA THR A 45 -1.96 6.60 13.44
C THR A 45 -0.58 6.68 14.08
N TRP A 46 0.45 6.52 13.26
CA TRP A 46 1.81 6.85 13.63
C TRP A 46 2.05 8.33 13.44
N SER A 47 2.74 8.96 14.37
CA SER A 47 3.07 10.37 14.27
C SER A 47 4.46 10.67 14.82
N LYS A 48 5.04 11.72 14.32
CA LYS A 48 6.16 12.42 14.92
C LYS A 48 5.91 13.91 14.84
N GLU A 49 6.08 14.57 15.97
CA GLU A 49 5.91 16.02 16.09
C GLU A 49 7.18 16.64 16.61
N SER A 50 7.51 17.80 16.10
CA SER A 50 8.56 18.69 16.59
C SER A 50 8.09 20.14 16.51
N PRO A 51 8.82 21.11 17.06
CA PRO A 51 8.52 22.52 16.85
C PRO A 51 8.53 22.93 15.37
N ALA A 52 9.29 22.23 14.55
CA ALA A 52 9.49 22.57 13.14
C ALA A 52 8.54 21.89 12.17
N ALA A 53 8.06 20.68 12.49
CA ALA A 53 7.20 19.91 11.60
C ALA A 53 6.38 18.87 12.35
N SER A 54 5.30 18.43 11.72
CA SER A 54 4.54 17.24 12.13
C SER A 54 4.28 16.35 10.94
N LEU A 55 4.41 15.06 11.18
CA LEU A 55 4.11 14.01 10.20
C LEU A 55 3.17 13.00 10.85
N TRP A 56 2.11 12.62 10.11
CA TRP A 56 1.18 11.57 10.51
C TRP A 56 1.05 10.55 9.38
N LEU A 57 0.99 9.29 9.76
CA LEU A 57 0.83 8.16 8.84
C LEU A 57 -0.23 7.21 9.40
N THR A 58 -1.32 7.06 8.68
CA THR A 58 -2.43 6.17 9.06
C THR A 58 -2.62 5.14 7.97
N ARG A 59 -2.56 3.84 8.30
CA ARG A 59 -2.97 2.81 7.36
C ARG A 59 -4.48 2.89 7.15
N ILE A 60 -4.92 2.83 5.91
CA ILE A 60 -6.34 2.85 5.56
C ILE A 60 -6.73 1.58 4.80
N ASP A 61 -7.96 1.15 5.00
CA ASP A 61 -8.56 0.04 4.27
C ASP A 61 -9.07 0.48 2.89
N GLU A 62 -9.59 -0.47 2.13
CA GLU A 62 -10.08 -0.24 0.78
C GLU A 62 -11.27 0.71 0.74
N GLU A 63 -12.21 0.59 1.67
CA GLU A 63 -13.40 1.43 1.74
C GLU A 63 -13.03 2.90 2.02
N THR A 64 -12.18 3.13 3.02
CA THR A 64 -11.67 4.46 3.38
C THR A 64 -10.89 5.07 2.24
N ARG A 65 -10.04 4.28 1.54
CA ARG A 65 -9.27 4.72 0.37
C ARG A 65 -10.20 5.13 -0.77
N THR A 66 -11.19 4.30 -1.10
CA THR A 66 -12.18 4.60 -2.15
C THR A 66 -12.93 5.89 -1.85
N GLY A 67 -13.37 6.08 -0.61
CA GLY A 67 -14.02 7.31 -0.18
C GLY A 67 -13.11 8.53 -0.29
N PHE A 68 -11.83 8.39 0.04
CA PHE A 68 -10.85 9.48 -0.08
C PHE A 68 -10.59 9.84 -1.56
N VAL A 69 -10.35 8.86 -2.42
CA VAL A 69 -10.14 9.06 -3.86
C VAL A 69 -11.34 9.73 -4.51
N ARG A 70 -12.56 9.29 -4.19
CA ARG A 70 -13.79 9.91 -4.70
C ARG A 70 -13.88 11.38 -4.30
N ARG A 71 -13.66 11.72 -3.05
CA ARG A 71 -13.74 13.10 -2.56
C ARG A 71 -12.67 14.02 -3.15
N ARG A 72 -11.44 13.51 -3.30
CA ARG A 72 -10.29 14.33 -3.73
C ARG A 72 -10.16 14.40 -5.24
N ALA A 73 -10.22 13.26 -5.92
CA ALA A 73 -10.01 13.15 -7.36
C ALA A 73 -11.32 13.17 -8.16
N GLY A 74 -12.48 13.06 -7.50
CA GLY A 74 -13.79 12.98 -8.16
C GLY A 74 -13.90 11.75 -9.07
N LEU A 75 -13.15 10.68 -8.79
CA LEU A 75 -13.21 9.42 -9.52
C LEU A 75 -14.31 8.55 -8.90
N GLU A 76 -15.23 8.06 -9.72
CA GLU A 76 -16.30 7.15 -9.27
C GLU A 76 -15.73 5.78 -8.88
N LEU A 77 -14.73 5.31 -9.63
CA LEU A 77 -14.03 4.05 -9.39
C LEU A 77 -12.65 4.33 -8.80
N ASP A 78 -12.35 3.63 -7.71
CA ASP A 78 -11.00 3.64 -7.13
C ASP A 78 -10.07 2.80 -8.04
N PRO A 79 -9.04 3.42 -8.64
CA PRO A 79 -8.12 2.70 -9.52
C PRO A 79 -7.30 1.63 -8.79
N PHE A 80 -7.24 1.70 -7.46
CA PHE A 80 -6.50 0.74 -6.61
C PHE A 80 -7.35 -0.43 -6.13
N MET A 81 -8.62 -0.55 -6.59
CA MET A 81 -9.46 -1.69 -6.23
C MET A 81 -8.84 -3.01 -6.71
N THR A 82 -8.85 -3.97 -5.82
CA THR A 82 -8.43 -5.33 -6.14
C THR A 82 -9.47 -5.99 -7.04
N THR A 83 -9.05 -6.51 -8.19
CA THR A 83 -9.95 -7.28 -9.05
C THR A 83 -10.37 -8.56 -8.32
N PRO A 84 -11.66 -8.83 -8.15
CA PRO A 84 -12.12 -10.08 -7.55
C PRO A 84 -11.50 -11.29 -8.25
N GLY A 85 -11.00 -12.26 -7.47
CA GLY A 85 -10.40 -13.48 -8.00
C GLY A 85 -8.89 -13.44 -8.28
N ARG A 86 -8.23 -12.28 -8.31
CA ARG A 86 -6.76 -12.22 -8.40
C ARG A 86 -6.12 -12.42 -7.02
N LYS A 87 -5.24 -13.42 -6.93
CA LYS A 87 -4.49 -13.75 -5.70
C LYS A 87 -3.32 -12.80 -5.42
N THR A 88 -2.91 -12.03 -6.41
CA THR A 88 -1.75 -11.12 -6.36
C THR A 88 -2.12 -9.79 -7.01
N GLY A 89 -1.57 -8.70 -6.52
CA GLY A 89 -1.68 -7.39 -7.16
C GLY A 89 -2.63 -6.41 -6.47
N GLY A 90 -2.88 -6.55 -5.18
CA GLY A 90 -3.53 -5.51 -4.38
C GLY A 90 -2.58 -4.35 -4.08
N PHE A 91 -3.12 -3.31 -3.49
CA PHE A 91 -2.37 -2.14 -3.04
C PHE A 91 -2.49 -1.97 -1.53
N LEU A 92 -1.43 -1.47 -0.92
CA LEU A 92 -1.43 -0.96 0.44
C LEU A 92 -1.55 0.56 0.37
N ALA A 93 -2.45 1.13 1.16
CA ALA A 93 -2.68 2.55 1.20
C ALA A 93 -2.46 3.11 2.61
N PHE A 94 -1.83 4.27 2.65
CA PHE A 94 -1.61 5.03 3.87
C PHE A 94 -2.01 6.48 3.63
N HIS A 95 -2.81 7.03 4.51
CA HIS A 95 -3.05 8.47 4.56
C HIS A 95 -1.87 9.13 5.26
N VAL A 96 -1.26 10.08 4.59
CA VAL A 96 -0.13 10.87 5.08
C VAL A 96 -0.58 12.31 5.24
N LEU A 97 -0.23 12.92 6.36
CA LEU A 97 -0.40 14.34 6.58
C LEU A 97 0.94 14.93 7.01
N VAL A 98 1.35 15.97 6.32
CA VAL A 98 2.58 16.73 6.60
C VAL A 98 2.18 18.17 6.91
N GLU A 99 2.70 18.72 7.99
CA GLU A 99 2.50 20.11 8.38
C GLU A 99 3.85 20.79 8.64
N ASN A 100 4.04 21.96 8.07
CA ASN A 100 5.20 22.80 8.34
C ASN A 100 4.87 23.76 9.49
N ARG A 101 5.51 23.56 10.63
CA ARG A 101 5.40 24.41 11.83
C ARG A 101 6.55 25.39 11.99
N SER A 102 7.56 25.31 11.09
CA SER A 102 8.73 26.16 11.12
C SER A 102 8.48 27.52 10.44
N GLU A 103 9.40 28.44 10.61
CA GLU A 103 9.42 29.73 9.92
C GLU A 103 10.06 29.65 8.51
N THR A 104 10.56 28.46 8.11
CA THR A 104 11.20 28.23 6.82
C THR A 104 10.38 27.26 5.97
N ARG A 105 10.76 27.09 4.70
CA ARG A 105 10.11 26.10 3.84
C ARG A 105 10.45 24.67 4.28
N LEU A 106 9.46 23.79 4.24
CA LEU A 106 9.62 22.35 4.40
C LEU A 106 9.49 21.69 3.03
N VAL A 107 10.46 20.86 2.68
CA VAL A 107 10.44 20.04 1.46
C VAL A 107 10.09 18.62 1.85
N PHE A 108 9.04 18.11 1.28
CA PHE A 108 8.60 16.72 1.47
C PHE A 108 8.69 15.97 0.15
N GLN A 109 9.54 14.95 0.11
CA GLN A 109 9.79 14.15 -1.08
C GLN A 109 9.28 12.73 -0.86
N PRO A 110 8.13 12.35 -1.44
CA PRO A 110 7.58 11.00 -1.31
C PRO A 110 8.58 9.91 -1.70
N GLN A 111 9.40 10.14 -2.71
CA GLN A 111 10.40 9.19 -3.19
C GLN A 111 11.52 8.90 -2.19
N ALA A 112 11.72 9.80 -1.21
CA ALA A 112 12.62 9.55 -0.07
C ALA A 112 11.98 8.67 1.01
N CYS A 113 10.64 8.51 0.98
CA CYS A 113 9.93 7.61 1.87
C CYS A 113 10.01 6.18 1.32
N ARG A 114 10.12 5.20 2.20
CA ARG A 114 10.34 3.81 1.79
C ARG A 114 9.53 2.85 2.65
N LEU A 115 8.89 1.90 1.99
CA LEU A 115 8.38 0.71 2.62
C LEU A 115 9.44 -0.39 2.50
N GLN A 116 9.81 -1.02 3.62
CA GLN A 116 10.72 -2.16 3.67
C GLN A 116 10.04 -3.36 4.31
N THR A 117 10.08 -4.51 3.63
CA THR A 117 9.55 -5.76 4.17
C THR A 117 10.60 -6.51 5.02
N SER A 118 10.15 -7.52 5.77
CA SER A 118 11.05 -8.45 6.48
C SER A 118 11.98 -9.24 5.54
N TRP A 119 11.71 -9.27 4.24
CA TRP A 119 12.55 -9.89 3.21
C TRP A 119 13.55 -8.91 2.59
N LYS A 120 13.61 -7.69 3.13
CA LYS A 120 14.48 -6.61 2.65
C LYS A 120 14.12 -6.06 1.27
N ASP A 121 12.91 -6.32 0.79
CA ASP A 121 12.38 -5.66 -0.40
C ASP A 121 12.03 -4.22 -0.06
N PHE A 122 12.34 -3.31 -0.98
CA PHE A 122 12.08 -1.88 -0.83
C PHE A 122 11.12 -1.40 -1.91
N GLN A 123 10.21 -0.53 -1.49
CA GLN A 123 9.31 0.17 -2.40
C GLN A 123 9.25 1.64 -2.03
N ALA A 124 9.28 2.53 -3.02
CA ALA A 124 8.83 3.91 -2.86
C ALA A 124 7.32 3.98 -3.06
N PRO A 125 6.64 5.03 -2.56
CA PRO A 125 5.26 5.31 -2.94
C PRO A 125 5.12 5.42 -4.46
N LEU A 126 4.02 4.89 -4.99
CA LEU A 126 3.75 4.93 -6.43
C LEU A 126 3.42 6.36 -6.86
N ASP A 127 4.06 6.81 -7.92
CA ASP A 127 3.72 8.02 -8.66
C ASP A 127 2.70 7.74 -9.77
N LEU A 128 2.12 8.79 -10.35
CA LEU A 128 1.14 8.64 -11.41
C LEU A 128 1.66 7.85 -12.62
N PRO A 129 2.88 8.10 -13.16
CA PRO A 129 3.40 7.30 -14.26
C PRO A 129 3.46 5.80 -13.95
N THR A 130 3.90 5.43 -12.75
CA THR A 130 3.95 4.02 -12.32
C THR A 130 2.55 3.42 -12.18
N ILE A 131 1.58 4.20 -11.67
CA ILE A 131 0.18 3.77 -11.56
C ILE A 131 -0.39 3.49 -12.96
N VAL A 132 -0.22 4.41 -13.90
CA VAL A 132 -0.68 4.25 -15.29
C VAL A 132 -0.04 3.04 -15.95
N ALA A 133 1.29 2.88 -15.81
CA ALA A 133 2.01 1.73 -16.33
C ALA A 133 1.48 0.41 -15.76
N ALA A 134 1.09 0.36 -14.49
CA ALA A 134 0.53 -0.83 -13.87
C ALA A 134 -0.81 -1.27 -14.50
N PHE A 135 -1.63 -0.33 -15.01
CA PHE A 135 -2.84 -0.65 -15.76
C PHE A 135 -2.49 -1.31 -17.09
N ALA A 136 -1.56 -0.72 -17.85
CA ALA A 136 -1.10 -1.26 -19.13
C ALA A 136 -0.51 -2.68 -18.98
N MET A 137 0.33 -2.88 -17.97
CA MET A 137 0.93 -4.20 -17.68
C MET A 137 -0.10 -5.26 -17.25
N ALA A 138 -1.21 -4.82 -16.65
CA ALA A 138 -2.29 -5.70 -16.21
C ALA A 138 -3.32 -5.99 -17.31
N ASP A 139 -3.12 -5.48 -18.52
CA ASP A 139 -4.09 -5.52 -19.63
C ASP A 139 -5.47 -5.00 -19.20
N ARG A 140 -5.46 -3.91 -18.43
CA ARG A 140 -6.67 -3.25 -17.92
C ARG A 140 -6.83 -1.90 -18.62
N PRO A 141 -8.06 -1.54 -18.98
CA PRO A 141 -8.31 -0.19 -19.50
C PRO A 141 -7.95 0.83 -18.42
N GLU A 142 -7.27 1.88 -18.83
CA GLU A 142 -7.00 3.02 -17.96
C GLU A 142 -8.32 3.69 -17.59
N PRO A 143 -8.58 3.93 -16.28
CA PRO A 143 -9.78 4.63 -15.87
C PRO A 143 -9.86 6.04 -16.47
N VAL A 144 -11.03 6.42 -16.94
CA VAL A 144 -11.26 7.79 -17.43
C VAL A 144 -10.93 8.80 -16.34
N GLY A 145 -10.08 9.76 -16.67
CA GLY A 145 -9.67 10.80 -15.73
C GLY A 145 -8.65 10.34 -14.69
N ILE A 146 -7.86 9.29 -14.97
CA ILE A 146 -6.84 8.76 -14.04
C ILE A 146 -5.82 9.83 -13.61
N GLU A 147 -5.55 10.81 -14.47
CA GLU A 147 -4.68 11.95 -14.15
C GLU A 147 -5.12 12.73 -12.92
N ARG A 148 -6.42 12.71 -12.62
CA ARG A 148 -7.01 13.38 -11.45
C ARG A 148 -6.62 12.70 -10.15
N ILE A 149 -6.07 11.47 -10.19
CA ILE A 149 -5.59 10.78 -8.98
C ILE A 149 -4.50 11.58 -8.26
N ARG A 150 -3.78 12.48 -8.95
CA ARG A 150 -2.82 13.43 -8.35
C ARG A 150 -3.40 14.28 -7.23
N GLU A 151 -4.71 14.53 -7.25
CA GLU A 151 -5.39 15.25 -6.18
C GLU A 151 -5.52 14.41 -4.89
N ALA A 152 -5.47 13.09 -5.03
CA ALA A 152 -5.60 12.16 -3.91
C ALA A 152 -4.27 11.58 -3.44
N ILE A 153 -3.27 11.44 -4.31
CA ILE A 153 -1.95 10.94 -3.92
C ILE A 153 -0.98 12.10 -3.64
N ILE A 154 0.09 11.81 -2.92
CA ILE A 154 1.24 12.72 -2.86
C ILE A 154 2.21 12.27 -3.95
N ASP A 155 2.11 12.93 -5.11
CA ASP A 155 2.89 12.64 -6.31
C ASP A 155 3.90 13.78 -6.55
N GLY A 156 5.19 13.46 -6.42
CA GLY A 156 6.27 14.42 -6.57
C GLY A 156 6.60 15.22 -5.30
N GLU A 157 7.55 16.12 -5.45
CA GLU A 157 8.01 16.99 -4.37
C GLU A 157 6.92 17.97 -3.94
N VAL A 158 6.72 18.10 -2.63
CA VAL A 158 5.82 19.06 -2.01
C VAL A 158 6.64 20.07 -1.21
N VAL A 159 6.52 21.34 -1.55
CA VAL A 159 7.14 22.45 -0.82
C VAL A 159 6.06 23.17 -0.02
N LEU A 160 6.15 23.10 1.30
CA LEU A 160 5.22 23.74 2.23
C LEU A 160 5.83 25.03 2.78
N ARG A 161 5.08 26.13 2.72
CA ARG A 161 5.38 27.37 3.40
C ARG A 161 5.13 27.23 4.91
N PRO A 162 5.61 28.18 5.73
CA PRO A 162 5.27 28.22 7.15
C PRO A 162 3.75 28.14 7.38
N GLY A 163 3.32 27.24 8.26
CA GLY A 163 1.91 27.01 8.60
C GLY A 163 1.11 26.19 7.57
N GLU A 164 1.67 25.88 6.41
CA GLU A 164 0.97 25.07 5.42
C GLU A 164 0.99 23.58 5.78
N ARG A 165 -0.05 22.90 5.32
CA ARG A 165 -0.15 21.43 5.44
C ARG A 165 -0.57 20.81 4.12
N ARG A 166 -0.14 19.58 3.88
CA ARG A 166 -0.55 18.76 2.75
C ARG A 166 -0.90 17.36 3.26
N ASP A 167 -2.04 16.86 2.81
CA ASP A 167 -2.42 15.48 3.01
C ASP A 167 -2.66 14.78 1.68
N GLY A 168 -2.54 13.46 1.69
CA GLY A 168 -2.76 12.61 0.52
C GLY A 168 -2.43 11.16 0.83
N LEU A 169 -2.47 10.33 -0.19
CA LEU A 169 -2.21 8.91 -0.05
C LEU A 169 -0.79 8.55 -0.50
N PHE A 170 -0.14 7.69 0.27
CA PHE A 170 0.92 6.82 -0.20
C PHE A 170 0.32 5.50 -0.61
N ILE A 171 0.59 5.09 -1.84
CA ILE A 171 0.16 3.81 -2.40
C ILE A 171 1.41 2.97 -2.67
N PHE A 172 1.38 1.73 -2.23
CA PHE A 172 2.43 0.74 -2.49
C PHE A 172 1.81 -0.50 -3.12
N HIS A 173 2.57 -1.24 -3.90
CA HIS A 173 2.16 -2.58 -4.28
C HIS A 173 2.06 -3.46 -3.04
N ALA A 174 1.01 -4.27 -2.98
CA ALA A 174 0.95 -5.30 -1.95
C ALA A 174 2.08 -6.31 -2.18
N PHE A 175 2.64 -6.79 -1.10
CA PHE A 175 3.69 -7.80 -1.08
C PHE A 175 3.12 -9.19 -0.78
N ASP A 176 3.98 -10.21 -0.91
CA ASP A 176 3.61 -11.61 -0.65
C ASP A 176 2.94 -11.75 0.74
N PRO A 177 1.80 -12.43 0.82
CA PRO A 177 1.11 -12.70 2.09
C PRO A 177 1.96 -13.42 3.16
N ALA A 178 3.09 -14.04 2.79
CA ALA A 178 4.03 -14.66 3.72
C ALA A 178 4.91 -13.64 4.47
N VAL A 179 5.01 -12.39 4.02
CA VAL A 179 5.69 -11.32 4.74
C VAL A 179 5.07 -11.17 6.12
N LYS A 180 5.91 -11.20 7.16
CA LYS A 180 5.44 -11.15 8.56
C LYS A 180 5.40 -9.74 9.12
N THR A 181 6.37 -8.92 8.72
CA THR A 181 6.50 -7.54 9.21
C THR A 181 6.98 -6.63 8.08
N PHE A 182 6.62 -5.37 8.17
CA PHE A 182 7.20 -4.31 7.34
C PHE A 182 7.32 -3.02 8.14
N GLN A 183 8.13 -2.10 7.63
CA GLN A 183 8.23 -0.73 8.14
C GLN A 183 8.04 0.26 7.00
N ILE A 184 7.61 1.46 7.37
CA ILE A 184 7.58 2.61 6.45
C ILE A 184 8.41 3.71 7.09
N ASP A 185 9.44 4.13 6.38
CA ASP A 185 10.24 5.29 6.74
C ASP A 185 9.65 6.51 6.03
N VAL A 186 9.27 7.50 6.82
CA VAL A 186 8.72 8.78 6.33
C VAL A 186 9.67 9.88 6.72
N ALA A 187 10.06 10.70 5.73
CA ALA A 187 11.03 11.76 5.94
C ALA A 187 10.61 13.07 5.26
N ALA A 188 10.97 14.17 5.88
CA ALA A 188 10.88 15.52 5.32
C ALA A 188 12.16 16.30 5.66
N THR A 189 12.47 17.31 4.88
CA THR A 189 13.68 18.12 5.07
C THR A 189 13.30 19.60 5.14
N LEU A 190 13.79 20.29 6.16
CA LEU A 190 13.72 21.74 6.23
C LEU A 190 14.76 22.37 5.29
N THR A 191 14.47 23.56 4.76
CA THR A 191 15.36 24.28 3.82
C THR A 191 16.78 24.48 4.37
N ARG A 192 16.93 24.50 5.70
CA ARG A 192 18.25 24.61 6.37
C ARG A 192 19.00 23.26 6.48
N GLY A 193 18.49 22.20 5.87
CA GLY A 193 19.12 20.88 5.88
C GLY A 193 18.79 20.02 7.11
N GLU A 194 17.96 20.50 8.02
CA GLU A 194 17.50 19.70 9.16
C GLU A 194 16.52 18.63 8.68
N GLY A 195 16.86 17.37 8.90
CA GLY A 195 16.00 16.23 8.59
C GLY A 195 14.97 16.00 9.70
N PHE A 196 13.78 15.62 9.30
CA PHE A 196 12.71 15.21 10.20
C PHE A 196 12.11 13.90 9.68
N ALA A 197 12.33 12.82 10.41
CA ALA A 197 11.92 11.49 9.95
C ALA A 197 11.45 10.60 11.10
N PHE A 198 10.63 9.60 10.79
CA PHE A 198 10.30 8.50 11.69
C PHE A 198 10.01 7.22 10.91
N SER A 199 10.03 6.09 11.63
CA SER A 199 9.66 4.79 11.09
C SER A 199 8.37 4.30 11.74
N ALA A 200 7.44 3.85 10.94
CA ALA A 200 6.21 3.20 11.34
C ALA A 200 6.33 1.68 11.10
N PHE A 201 6.14 0.89 12.14
CA PHE A 201 6.29 -0.56 12.08
C PHE A 201 4.94 -1.26 12.11
N TYR A 202 4.85 -2.34 11.31
CA TYR A 202 3.65 -3.15 11.20
C TYR A 202 3.98 -4.63 11.28
N LYS A 203 3.09 -5.40 11.91
CA LYS A 203 3.19 -6.85 12.00
C LYS A 203 1.90 -7.52 11.53
N LYS A 204 2.03 -8.67 10.90
CA LYS A 204 0.91 -9.46 10.45
C LYS A 204 0.06 -9.90 11.65
N ARG A 205 -1.24 -9.62 11.57
CA ARG A 205 -2.20 -10.08 12.57
C ARG A 205 -2.22 -11.62 12.60
N LYS A 206 -2.06 -12.20 13.76
CA LYS A 206 -2.26 -13.66 13.91
C LYS A 206 -3.75 -13.96 13.77
N LYS A 207 -4.10 -14.93 12.93
CA LYS A 207 -5.47 -15.45 12.93
C LYS A 207 -5.69 -16.12 14.30
N LYS A 208 -6.73 -15.68 14.98
CA LYS A 208 -7.23 -16.38 16.17
C LYS A 208 -7.93 -17.67 15.76
#